data_92b4fac08f23ff377d4e3f39410a17e3
#
_entry.id   92b4fac08f23ff377d4e3f39410a17e3
#
_cell.length_a   1.000
_cell.length_b   1.000
_cell.length_c   1.000
_cell.angle_alpha   90.00
_cell.angle_beta   90.00
_cell.angle_gamma   90.00
#
_symmetry.space_group_name_H-M   'P 1'
#
loop_
_entity.id
_entity.type
_entity.pdbx_description
1 polymer ?
#
loop_
_entity_poly.entity_id
_entity_poly.type
_entity_poly.pdbx_seq_one_letter_code
_entity_poly.pdbx_strand_id
1 'polypeptide(L)'
;TPQPPLPRPTASASADSTAERPSIIVIMDEAYADISTLNPEFGDTLFYKKLHKNTIKGLALSSVYGGGTANSEYEFLTGNSMAFFNHGISVYQMYIKAPAYSMAAHLKGLGYETLATHPFHRQGWSRETIWPLLGFETTTFLEDYPQKKKLRDYVSDREMFEYIIDKFEHKKKPLFLYGVTMQNHSGYIPDGKSQKLQVPLKQYPGYPDAELYTGLIRESDKALKYLLHYFEQVKEKVVIVFYGDHFPGLNKEFYKEVYGKEFTSLKERQKLYKVPFFVWTNYESKSVDVPLTSLNYLSNYVYKVAGIRLPAYNRVL
;
A
#
# COMPACT_ATOMS: atom_id res chain seq x y z
N THR A 1 5.77 4.22 -32.37
CA THR A 1 4.36 4.49 -32.74
C THR A 1 3.70 5.25 -31.59
N PRO A 2 3.01 6.39 -31.85
CA PRO A 2 2.33 7.12 -30.78
C PRO A 2 1.22 6.25 -30.18
N GLN A 3 1.14 6.25 -28.84
CA GLN A 3 0.04 5.60 -28.13
C GLN A 3 -1.31 6.16 -28.60
N PRO A 4 -2.35 5.31 -28.74
CA PRO A 4 -3.69 5.80 -29.01
C PRO A 4 -4.15 6.70 -27.84
N PRO A 5 -4.89 7.78 -28.13
CA PRO A 5 -5.39 8.67 -27.07
C PRO A 5 -6.32 7.89 -26.14
N LEU A 6 -6.08 8.04 -24.84
CA LEU A 6 -6.92 7.48 -23.79
C LEU A 6 -8.38 7.92 -24.02
N PRO A 7 -9.38 7.03 -23.87
CA PRO A 7 -10.77 7.41 -24.03
C PRO A 7 -11.12 8.50 -23.00
N ARG A 8 -11.68 9.61 -23.50
CA ARG A 8 -12.24 10.66 -22.63
C ARG A 8 -13.37 10.05 -21.78
N PRO A 9 -13.47 10.43 -20.50
CA PRO A 9 -14.61 10.00 -19.70
C PRO A 9 -15.90 10.49 -20.34
N THR A 10 -16.66 9.59 -20.94
CA THR A 10 -18.05 9.91 -21.32
C THR A 10 -18.86 9.95 -20.04
N ALA A 11 -19.34 11.14 -19.68
CA ALA A 11 -20.30 11.35 -18.60
C ALA A 11 -21.62 10.65 -18.98
N SER A 12 -21.79 9.42 -18.53
CA SER A 12 -23.10 8.81 -18.31
C SER A 12 -23.02 7.96 -17.05
N ALA A 13 -22.86 8.64 -15.90
CA ALA A 13 -23.19 8.05 -14.63
C ALA A 13 -24.70 8.16 -14.50
N SER A 14 -25.45 7.12 -14.86
CA SER A 14 -26.77 6.90 -14.32
C SER A 14 -26.61 6.89 -12.80
N ALA A 15 -27.34 7.76 -12.12
CA ALA A 15 -27.41 7.84 -10.67
C ALA A 15 -27.81 6.46 -10.13
N ASP A 16 -26.84 5.64 -9.74
CA ASP A 16 -27.09 4.41 -9.02
C ASP A 16 -27.35 4.80 -7.57
N SER A 17 -28.56 4.51 -7.15
CA SER A 17 -29.14 4.45 -5.80
C SER A 17 -28.50 5.31 -4.69
N THR A 18 -29.39 5.92 -3.90
CA THR A 18 -29.21 6.60 -2.59
C THR A 18 -28.57 5.74 -1.50
N ALA A 19 -27.90 4.64 -1.81
CA ALA A 19 -27.14 3.85 -0.87
C ALA A 19 -25.89 4.63 -0.45
N GLU A 20 -25.73 4.78 0.85
CA GLU A 20 -24.59 5.44 1.48
C GLU A 20 -23.28 4.74 1.05
N ARG A 21 -22.46 5.43 0.25
CA ARG A 21 -21.20 4.90 -0.26
C ARG A 21 -20.18 4.85 0.87
N PRO A 22 -19.43 3.73 1.02
CA PRO A 22 -18.40 3.63 2.05
C PRO A 22 -17.26 4.60 1.80
N SER A 23 -16.66 5.14 2.85
CA SER A 23 -15.33 5.75 2.75
C SER A 23 -14.29 4.65 2.48
N ILE A 24 -13.27 4.97 1.68
CA ILE A 24 -12.23 4.03 1.25
C ILE A 24 -10.88 4.59 1.68
N ILE A 25 -10.19 3.88 2.55
CA ILE A 25 -8.87 4.24 3.05
C ILE A 25 -7.88 3.19 2.58
N VAL A 26 -6.90 3.62 1.80
CA VAL A 26 -5.85 2.77 1.25
C VAL A 26 -4.52 3.14 1.91
N ILE A 27 -3.83 2.14 2.43
CA ILE A 27 -2.51 2.27 3.03
C ILE A 27 -1.56 1.39 2.25
N MET A 28 -0.60 2.01 1.59
CA MET A 28 0.57 1.35 1.06
C MET A 28 1.70 1.48 2.08
N ASP A 29 2.08 0.36 2.68
CA ASP A 29 3.07 0.33 3.75
C ASP A 29 4.47 0.06 3.18
N GLU A 30 5.36 1.01 3.40
CA GLU A 30 6.75 0.98 2.94
C GLU A 30 7.45 -0.31 3.36
N ALA A 31 7.97 -1.04 2.38
CA ALA A 31 8.72 -2.27 2.53
C ALA A 31 8.01 -3.36 3.38
N TYR A 32 6.68 -3.33 3.52
CA TYR A 32 5.96 -4.34 4.30
C TYR A 32 5.89 -5.65 3.55
N ALA A 33 6.69 -6.61 3.98
CA ALA A 33 6.81 -7.93 3.35
C ALA A 33 6.74 -9.06 4.39
N ASP A 34 6.23 -10.20 3.95
CA ASP A 34 6.14 -11.41 4.76
C ASP A 34 7.28 -12.37 4.43
N ILE A 35 8.36 -12.31 5.20
CA ILE A 35 9.55 -13.15 5.01
C ILE A 35 9.20 -14.64 5.17
N SER A 36 8.16 -15.00 5.94
CA SER A 36 7.73 -16.39 6.08
C SER A 36 7.23 -17.02 4.77
N THR A 37 7.00 -16.21 3.73
CA THR A 37 6.71 -16.71 2.37
C THR A 37 7.91 -17.37 1.70
N LEU A 38 9.12 -17.10 2.18
CA LEU A 38 10.35 -17.77 1.75
C LEU A 38 10.55 -19.09 2.50
N ASN A 39 10.28 -19.08 3.80
CA ASN A 39 10.35 -20.25 4.67
C ASN A 39 9.31 -20.13 5.81
N PRO A 40 8.32 -21.03 5.89
CA PRO A 40 7.30 -21.00 6.95
C PRO A 40 7.90 -21.09 8.37
N GLU A 41 9.08 -21.70 8.54
CA GLU A 41 9.76 -21.81 9.82
C GLU A 41 10.38 -20.49 10.30
N PHE A 42 10.39 -19.45 9.48
CA PHE A 42 10.85 -18.11 9.89
C PHE A 42 10.07 -17.59 11.13
N GLY A 43 8.83 -18.08 11.32
CA GLY A 43 8.13 -18.03 12.60
C GLY A 43 7.47 -16.71 12.98
N ASP A 44 7.68 -15.63 12.26
CA ASP A 44 6.99 -14.35 12.54
C ASP A 44 5.67 -14.29 11.78
N THR A 45 4.56 -14.26 12.55
CA THR A 45 3.22 -14.24 11.96
C THR A 45 2.69 -12.82 11.93
N LEU A 46 2.67 -12.22 10.74
CA LEU A 46 2.13 -10.88 10.53
C LEU A 46 0.64 -10.83 10.82
N PHE A 47 0.20 -9.66 11.27
CA PHE A 47 -1.16 -9.45 11.75
C PHE A 47 -2.23 -9.71 10.67
N TYR A 48 -1.96 -9.36 9.40
CA TYR A 48 -2.94 -9.56 8.32
C TYR A 48 -3.40 -11.01 8.18
N LYS A 49 -2.55 -12.00 8.54
CA LYS A 49 -2.90 -13.43 8.51
C LYS A 49 -4.01 -13.78 9.48
N LYS A 50 -4.19 -13.00 10.54
CA LYS A 50 -5.20 -13.21 11.60
C LYS A 50 -6.56 -12.61 11.25
N LEU A 51 -6.67 -11.87 10.15
CA LEU A 51 -7.93 -11.31 9.69
C LEU A 51 -8.72 -12.40 8.95
N HIS A 52 -9.89 -12.76 9.46
CA HIS A 52 -10.72 -13.84 8.91
C HIS A 52 -12.14 -13.42 8.60
N LYS A 53 -12.59 -12.29 9.13
CA LYS A 53 -13.96 -11.79 8.95
C LYS A 53 -13.96 -10.55 8.06
N ASN A 54 -14.90 -10.48 7.13
CA ASN A 54 -15.09 -9.33 6.24
C ASN A 54 -13.79 -8.94 5.51
N THR A 55 -12.98 -9.91 5.11
CA THR A 55 -11.62 -9.68 4.63
C THR A 55 -11.32 -10.47 3.37
N ILE A 56 -10.87 -9.79 2.33
CA ILE A 56 -10.16 -10.40 1.19
C ILE A 56 -8.68 -10.18 1.46
N LYS A 57 -7.88 -11.23 1.52
CA LYS A 57 -6.44 -11.13 1.80
C LYS A 57 -5.61 -12.11 1.02
N GLY A 58 -4.33 -11.84 0.90
CA GLY A 58 -3.40 -12.73 0.22
C GLY A 58 -2.07 -12.10 -0.11
N LEU A 59 -1.48 -12.55 -1.19
CA LEU A 59 -0.23 -12.05 -1.74
C LEU A 59 -0.46 -11.38 -3.09
N ALA A 60 0.23 -10.26 -3.34
CA ALA A 60 0.27 -9.59 -4.63
C ALA A 60 1.69 -9.52 -5.16
N LEU A 61 1.87 -9.68 -6.46
CA LEU A 61 3.14 -9.38 -7.11
C LEU A 61 3.30 -7.86 -7.25
N SER A 62 4.37 -7.34 -6.68
CA SER A 62 4.90 -6.02 -6.97
C SER A 62 5.87 -6.12 -8.14
N SER A 63 6.01 -5.07 -8.91
CA SER A 63 6.96 -5.00 -10.03
C SER A 63 8.35 -4.52 -9.59
N VAL A 64 8.54 -4.20 -8.31
CA VAL A 64 9.78 -3.64 -7.78
C VAL A 64 10.27 -4.40 -6.55
N TYR A 65 11.56 -4.28 -6.26
CA TYR A 65 12.25 -4.92 -5.16
C TYR A 65 13.26 -3.96 -4.53
N GLY A 66 13.23 -3.81 -3.22
CA GLY A 66 14.17 -3.00 -2.47
C GLY A 66 14.04 -1.49 -2.68
N GLY A 67 12.98 -1.04 -3.32
CA GLY A 67 12.69 0.35 -3.65
C GLY A 67 11.85 0.48 -4.90
N GLY A 68 11.53 1.73 -5.31
CA GLY A 68 10.69 2.00 -6.46
C GLY A 68 9.21 2.16 -6.13
N THR A 69 8.91 2.59 -4.92
CA THR A 69 7.58 2.78 -4.32
C THR A 69 6.56 3.43 -5.27
N ALA A 70 6.97 4.48 -6.01
CA ALA A 70 6.09 5.17 -6.97
C ALA A 70 5.54 4.26 -8.09
N ASN A 71 6.24 3.19 -8.44
CA ASN A 71 5.76 2.23 -9.44
C ASN A 71 4.66 1.33 -8.86
N SER A 72 4.75 0.94 -7.59
CA SER A 72 3.69 0.22 -6.88
C SER A 72 2.44 1.09 -6.68
N GLU A 73 2.62 2.39 -6.39
CA GLU A 73 1.52 3.37 -6.37
C GLU A 73 0.81 3.43 -7.74
N TYR A 74 1.60 3.55 -8.80
CA TYR A 74 1.08 3.61 -10.17
C TYR A 74 0.26 2.38 -10.52
N GLU A 75 0.76 1.18 -10.24
CA GLU A 75 0.04 -0.06 -10.50
C GLU A 75 -1.31 -0.09 -9.78
N PHE A 76 -1.33 0.18 -8.47
CA PHE A 76 -2.57 0.19 -7.70
C PHE A 76 -3.57 1.26 -8.17
N LEU A 77 -3.10 2.50 -8.32
CA LEU A 77 -3.98 3.64 -8.61
C LEU A 77 -4.55 3.62 -10.03
N THR A 78 -3.80 3.09 -11.00
CA THR A 78 -4.20 3.15 -12.40
C THR A 78 -4.70 1.82 -12.96
N GLY A 79 -4.36 0.69 -12.33
CA GLY A 79 -4.59 -0.64 -12.88
C GLY A 79 -3.62 -1.03 -14.00
N ASN A 80 -2.71 -0.15 -14.40
CA ASN A 80 -1.70 -0.46 -15.41
C ASN A 80 -0.56 -1.30 -14.81
N SER A 81 0.08 -2.13 -15.62
CA SER A 81 1.24 -2.91 -15.19
C SER A 81 2.55 -2.27 -15.61
N MET A 82 3.55 -2.32 -14.73
CA MET A 82 4.92 -1.94 -15.03
C MET A 82 5.59 -2.84 -16.08
N ALA A 83 5.00 -4.00 -16.39
CA ALA A 83 5.53 -4.93 -17.41
C ALA A 83 5.64 -4.31 -18.83
N PHE A 84 4.94 -3.22 -19.08
CA PHE A 84 4.97 -2.50 -20.36
C PHE A 84 5.99 -1.35 -20.42
N PHE A 85 6.78 -1.16 -19.37
CA PHE A 85 7.79 -0.10 -19.28
C PHE A 85 9.20 -0.68 -19.19
N ASN A 86 10.18 0.14 -19.52
CA ASN A 86 11.58 -0.24 -19.38
C ASN A 86 11.92 -0.47 -17.90
N HIS A 87 12.76 -1.46 -17.65
CA HIS A 87 13.21 -1.78 -16.30
C HIS A 87 13.95 -0.60 -15.65
N GLY A 88 13.74 -0.40 -14.34
CA GLY A 88 14.48 0.60 -13.55
C GLY A 88 14.00 2.05 -13.69
N ILE A 89 12.91 2.31 -14.42
CA ILE A 89 12.34 3.67 -14.54
C ILE A 89 11.35 3.99 -13.41
N SER A 90 11.15 5.28 -13.16
CA SER A 90 10.02 5.80 -12.40
C SER A 90 8.96 6.32 -13.36
N VAL A 91 7.78 5.69 -13.39
CA VAL A 91 6.68 6.11 -14.25
C VAL A 91 6.21 7.51 -13.89
N TYR A 92 6.17 7.85 -12.62
CA TYR A 92 5.80 9.19 -12.16
C TYR A 92 6.68 10.28 -12.78
N GLN A 93 7.99 10.09 -12.79
CA GLN A 93 8.94 11.09 -13.29
C GLN A 93 9.01 11.12 -14.81
N MET A 94 8.84 9.99 -15.47
CA MET A 94 9.09 9.86 -16.91
C MET A 94 7.83 10.01 -17.77
N TYR A 95 6.69 9.53 -17.34
CA TYR A 95 5.53 9.32 -18.23
C TYR A 95 4.28 10.11 -17.86
N ILE A 96 4.03 10.42 -16.58
CA ILE A 96 2.84 11.18 -16.21
C ILE A 96 3.11 12.68 -16.37
N LYS A 97 2.61 13.26 -17.46
CA LYS A 97 2.80 14.69 -17.81
C LYS A 97 1.47 15.44 -17.95
N ALA A 98 0.35 14.74 -17.85
CA ALA A 98 -1.01 15.28 -17.98
C ALA A 98 -1.97 14.46 -17.13
N PRO A 99 -3.20 14.96 -16.86
CA PRO A 99 -4.23 14.19 -16.15
C PRO A 99 -4.40 12.80 -16.74
N ALA A 100 -4.32 11.79 -15.87
CA ALA A 100 -4.40 10.38 -16.26
C ALA A 100 -5.55 9.69 -15.53
N TYR A 101 -6.05 8.59 -16.11
CA TYR A 101 -7.00 7.73 -15.43
C TYR A 101 -6.39 7.15 -14.17
N SER A 102 -7.16 7.18 -13.09
CA SER A 102 -6.83 6.53 -11.83
C SER A 102 -8.08 6.25 -11.01
N MET A 103 -7.93 5.43 -9.96
CA MET A 103 -8.98 5.23 -8.96
C MET A 103 -9.41 6.55 -8.30
N ALA A 104 -8.47 7.44 -8.00
CA ALA A 104 -8.77 8.74 -7.40
C ALA A 104 -9.62 9.61 -8.35
N ALA A 105 -9.23 9.73 -9.62
CA ALA A 105 -9.99 10.48 -10.62
C ALA A 105 -11.41 9.92 -10.80
N HIS A 106 -11.55 8.58 -10.78
CA HIS A 106 -12.86 7.94 -10.91
C HIS A 106 -13.74 8.22 -9.68
N LEU A 107 -13.23 8.01 -8.47
CA LEU A 107 -13.97 8.22 -7.22
C LEU A 107 -14.33 9.71 -7.02
N LYS A 108 -13.44 10.63 -7.39
CA LYS A 108 -13.74 12.06 -7.47
C LYS A 108 -14.96 12.34 -8.35
N GLY A 109 -14.99 11.73 -9.54
CA GLY A 109 -16.15 11.81 -10.45
C GLY A 109 -17.46 11.25 -9.86
N LEU A 110 -17.37 10.36 -8.87
CA LEU A 110 -18.50 9.84 -8.11
C LEU A 110 -18.85 10.69 -6.87
N GLY A 111 -18.15 11.79 -6.63
CA GLY A 111 -18.44 12.73 -5.53
C GLY A 111 -17.70 12.46 -4.23
N TYR A 112 -16.66 11.62 -4.24
CA TYR A 112 -15.76 11.46 -3.09
C TYR A 112 -14.87 12.69 -2.91
N GLU A 113 -14.54 13.02 -1.66
CA GLU A 113 -13.33 13.79 -1.36
C GLU A 113 -12.11 12.88 -1.61
N THR A 114 -11.08 13.41 -2.28
CA THR A 114 -9.88 12.62 -2.62
C THR A 114 -8.64 13.24 -2.01
N LEU A 115 -8.00 12.50 -1.09
CA LEU A 115 -6.82 12.93 -0.35
C LEU A 115 -5.69 11.91 -0.49
N ALA A 116 -4.49 12.38 -0.82
CA ALA A 116 -3.26 11.58 -0.74
C ALA A 116 -2.33 12.14 0.33
N THR A 117 -1.66 11.25 1.08
CA THR A 117 -0.77 11.65 2.17
C THR A 117 0.50 10.80 2.23
N HIS A 118 1.63 11.48 2.49
CA HIS A 118 2.93 10.83 2.68
C HIS A 118 3.78 11.62 3.68
N PRO A 119 4.15 11.06 4.83
CA PRO A 119 4.88 11.76 5.87
C PRO A 119 6.37 11.93 5.54
N PHE A 120 6.67 12.40 4.33
CA PHE A 120 8.02 12.68 3.82
C PHE A 120 8.00 13.89 2.87
N HIS A 121 9.16 14.23 2.30
CA HIS A 121 9.31 15.41 1.46
C HIS A 121 8.43 15.33 0.21
N ARG A 122 7.73 16.43 -0.08
CA ARG A 122 6.77 16.56 -1.19
C ARG A 122 7.38 16.32 -2.58
N GLN A 123 8.67 16.64 -2.74
CA GLN A 123 9.41 16.40 -3.98
C GLN A 123 9.72 14.92 -4.22
N GLY A 124 9.63 14.08 -3.18
CA GLY A 124 9.89 12.64 -3.30
C GLY A 124 9.01 12.01 -4.39
N TRP A 125 9.64 11.41 -5.41
CA TRP A 125 8.99 10.87 -6.60
C TRP A 125 8.10 11.88 -7.35
N SER A 126 8.29 13.20 -7.15
CA SER A 126 7.45 14.27 -7.73
C SER A 126 5.96 14.19 -7.34
N ARG A 127 5.63 13.61 -6.17
CA ARG A 127 4.24 13.38 -5.76
C ARG A 127 3.39 14.63 -5.71
N GLU A 128 3.97 15.78 -5.30
CA GLU A 128 3.25 17.06 -5.28
C GLU A 128 2.69 17.47 -6.65
N THR A 129 3.32 17.04 -7.74
CA THR A 129 2.88 17.29 -9.11
C THR A 129 2.00 16.15 -9.63
N ILE A 130 2.37 14.92 -9.34
CA ILE A 130 1.76 13.73 -9.95
C ILE A 130 0.40 13.38 -9.32
N TRP A 131 0.25 13.45 -8.01
CA TRP A 131 -1.00 13.10 -7.35
C TRP A 131 -2.19 13.97 -7.79
N PRO A 132 -2.06 15.30 -7.97
CA PRO A 132 -3.12 16.09 -8.61
C PRO A 132 -3.47 15.63 -10.03
N LEU A 133 -2.48 15.22 -10.84
CA LEU A 133 -2.73 14.68 -12.18
C LEU A 133 -3.43 13.32 -12.16
N LEU A 134 -3.31 12.58 -11.06
CA LEU A 134 -4.05 11.33 -10.79
C LEU A 134 -5.42 11.58 -10.13
N GLY A 135 -5.83 12.83 -9.91
CA GLY A 135 -7.17 13.20 -9.45
C GLY A 135 -7.31 13.42 -7.96
N PHE A 136 -6.25 13.46 -7.18
CA PHE A 136 -6.30 13.87 -5.78
C PHE A 136 -6.51 15.38 -5.66
N GLU A 137 -7.52 15.80 -4.87
CA GLU A 137 -7.84 17.21 -4.62
C GLU A 137 -6.99 17.81 -3.51
N THR A 138 -6.65 16.98 -2.54
CA THR A 138 -5.80 17.36 -1.41
C THR A 138 -4.59 16.44 -1.36
N THR A 139 -3.42 17.03 -1.22
CA THR A 139 -2.16 16.29 -1.02
C THR A 139 -1.45 16.83 0.20
N THR A 140 -1.00 15.95 1.11
CA THR A 140 -0.31 16.34 2.33
C THR A 140 0.99 15.57 2.51
N PHE A 141 1.98 16.28 3.04
CA PHE A 141 3.35 15.79 3.17
C PHE A 141 3.88 16.04 4.58
N LEU A 142 5.14 15.76 4.83
CA LEU A 142 5.75 15.87 6.17
C LEU A 142 5.48 17.22 6.85
N GLU A 143 5.50 18.30 6.08
CA GLU A 143 5.32 19.66 6.60
C GLU A 143 3.91 19.88 7.16
N ASP A 144 2.92 19.19 6.60
CA ASP A 144 1.50 19.33 6.90
C ASP A 144 1.05 18.49 8.11
N TYR A 145 1.91 17.61 8.63
CA TYR A 145 1.60 16.79 9.79
C TYR A 145 1.71 17.62 11.08
N PRO A 146 0.66 17.66 11.92
CA PRO A 146 0.65 18.45 13.15
C PRO A 146 1.62 17.89 14.21
N GLN A 147 1.72 16.57 14.26
CA GLN A 147 2.67 15.84 15.09
C GLN A 147 3.61 15.03 14.18
N LYS A 148 4.84 14.84 14.65
CA LYS A 148 5.88 14.12 13.87
C LYS A 148 6.61 13.13 14.77
N LYS A 149 5.84 12.32 15.53
CA LYS A 149 6.44 11.26 16.34
C LYS A 149 7.15 10.27 15.43
N LYS A 150 8.45 10.19 15.59
CA LYS A 150 9.31 9.39 14.74
C LYS A 150 9.67 8.06 15.37
N LEU A 151 9.79 7.07 14.52
CA LEU A 151 10.49 5.84 14.81
C LEU A 151 11.76 5.83 13.96
N ARG A 152 12.93 5.82 14.56
CA ARG A 152 14.21 6.20 13.92
C ARG A 152 14.13 7.64 13.39
N ASP A 153 14.33 7.81 12.07
CA ASP A 153 14.35 9.12 11.42
C ASP A 153 13.02 9.47 10.71
N TYR A 154 12.09 8.53 10.63
CA TYR A 154 10.83 8.66 9.90
C TYR A 154 9.63 8.77 10.83
N VAL A 155 8.60 9.46 10.37
CA VAL A 155 7.30 9.50 11.06
C VAL A 155 6.78 8.08 11.19
N SER A 156 6.31 7.71 12.37
CA SER A 156 5.81 6.35 12.63
C SER A 156 4.48 6.11 11.92
N ASP A 157 4.21 4.83 11.59
CA ASP A 157 2.92 4.43 11.02
C ASP A 157 1.79 4.77 11.97
N ARG A 158 2.00 4.64 13.27
CA ARG A 158 1.03 5.03 14.28
C ARG A 158 0.63 6.51 14.16
N GLU A 159 1.58 7.40 14.01
CA GLU A 159 1.34 8.82 13.85
C GLU A 159 0.59 9.13 12.56
N MET A 160 0.98 8.47 11.47
CA MET A 160 0.28 8.59 10.19
C MET A 160 -1.15 8.08 10.29
N PHE A 161 -1.41 6.99 11.01
CA PHE A 161 -2.75 6.44 11.15
C PHE A 161 -3.64 7.32 12.05
N GLU A 162 -3.09 7.97 13.07
CA GLU A 162 -3.78 9.01 13.83
C GLU A 162 -4.17 10.20 12.93
N TYR A 163 -3.28 10.61 12.03
CA TYR A 163 -3.59 11.63 11.01
C TYR A 163 -4.69 11.19 10.04
N ILE A 164 -4.68 9.94 9.58
CA ILE A 164 -5.73 9.38 8.72
C ILE A 164 -7.09 9.40 9.43
N ILE A 165 -7.13 9.03 10.71
CA ILE A 165 -8.34 9.09 11.54
C ILE A 165 -8.86 10.53 11.64
N ASP A 166 -7.99 11.50 11.93
CA ASP A 166 -8.36 12.92 11.95
C ASP A 166 -9.00 13.37 10.63
N LYS A 167 -8.41 13.01 9.49
CA LYS A 167 -8.98 13.35 8.17
C LYS A 167 -10.32 12.67 7.92
N PHE A 168 -10.47 11.43 8.36
CA PHE A 168 -11.73 10.72 8.28
C PHE A 168 -12.83 11.39 9.14
N GLU A 169 -12.53 11.82 10.36
CA GLU A 169 -13.49 12.48 11.26
C GLU A 169 -13.96 13.84 10.73
N HIS A 170 -13.10 14.57 10.01
CA HIS A 170 -13.39 15.92 9.52
C HIS A 170 -13.87 15.99 8.06
N LYS A 171 -14.03 14.85 7.38
CA LYS A 171 -14.55 14.81 6.00
C LYS A 171 -15.98 15.34 5.90
N LYS A 172 -16.38 15.84 4.74
CA LYS A 172 -17.72 16.33 4.45
C LYS A 172 -18.52 15.42 3.52
N LYS A 173 -17.83 14.53 2.82
CA LYS A 173 -18.38 13.57 1.86
C LYS A 173 -17.71 12.21 2.08
N PRO A 174 -18.15 11.12 1.43
CA PRO A 174 -17.37 9.89 1.41
C PRO A 174 -15.92 10.18 1.02
N LEU A 175 -14.97 9.66 1.77
CA LEU A 175 -13.54 9.94 1.60
C LEU A 175 -12.86 8.80 0.85
N PHE A 176 -12.09 9.13 -0.19
CA PHE A 176 -11.03 8.29 -0.71
C PHE A 176 -9.69 8.84 -0.24
N LEU A 177 -9.09 8.16 0.70
CA LEU A 177 -7.77 8.51 1.23
C LEU A 177 -6.74 7.47 0.80
N TYR A 178 -5.64 7.93 0.23
CA TYR A 178 -4.49 7.11 -0.16
C TYR A 178 -3.27 7.54 0.65
N GLY A 179 -2.78 6.65 1.50
CA GLY A 179 -1.64 6.91 2.37
C GLY A 179 -0.45 6.04 2.00
N VAL A 180 0.73 6.66 1.91
CA VAL A 180 2.02 5.97 1.72
C VAL A 180 2.84 6.18 2.98
N THR A 181 3.20 5.11 3.69
CA THR A 181 3.99 5.21 4.93
C THR A 181 5.48 5.45 4.64
N MET A 182 6.26 5.68 5.68
CA MET A 182 7.70 5.92 5.57
C MET A 182 8.52 5.21 6.66
N GLN A 183 7.89 4.72 7.71
CA GLN A 183 8.55 4.16 8.90
C GLN A 183 9.59 3.10 8.56
N ASN A 184 9.26 2.19 7.65
CA ASN A 184 10.07 1.03 7.33
C ASN A 184 11.07 1.26 6.19
N HIS A 185 11.24 2.52 5.75
CA HIS A 185 12.17 2.85 4.65
C HIS A 185 13.58 2.34 4.93
N SER A 186 14.29 1.97 3.88
CA SER A 186 15.62 1.37 3.92
C SER A 186 16.66 2.17 4.74
N GLY A 187 17.86 1.61 4.89
CA GLY A 187 18.86 2.08 5.83
C GLY A 187 18.73 1.36 7.18
N TYR A 188 18.57 0.04 7.12
CA TYR A 188 18.41 -0.80 8.32
C TYR A 188 19.74 -1.00 9.05
N ILE A 189 20.43 0.10 9.34
CA ILE A 189 21.67 0.11 10.11
C ILE A 189 21.29 0.42 11.56
N PRO A 190 21.48 -0.53 12.50
CA PRO A 190 21.21 -0.26 13.89
C PRO A 190 22.12 0.84 14.43
N ASP A 191 21.52 1.83 15.03
CA ASP A 191 22.16 2.92 15.74
C ASP A 191 21.68 2.99 17.18
N GLY A 192 22.22 3.91 18.00
CA GLY A 192 21.82 4.06 19.40
C GLY A 192 20.32 4.34 19.60
N LYS A 193 19.59 4.85 18.57
CA LYS A 193 18.16 5.13 18.63
C LYS A 193 17.31 3.92 18.29
N SER A 194 17.77 3.10 17.37
CA SER A 194 17.03 1.98 16.79
C SER A 194 17.39 0.61 17.42
N GLN A 195 18.45 0.54 18.22
CA GLN A 195 18.89 -0.70 18.85
C GLN A 195 17.79 -1.40 19.67
N LYS A 196 16.95 -0.65 20.37
CA LYS A 196 15.79 -1.18 21.12
C LYS A 196 14.70 -1.80 20.25
N LEU A 197 14.72 -1.53 18.95
CA LEU A 197 13.77 -2.08 17.97
C LEU A 197 14.22 -3.42 17.40
N GLN A 198 15.50 -3.77 17.54
CA GLN A 198 16.01 -5.03 17.02
C GLN A 198 15.32 -6.23 17.70
N VAL A 199 14.94 -7.17 16.87
CA VAL A 199 14.36 -8.46 17.29
C VAL A 199 15.38 -9.56 16.96
N PRO A 200 16.01 -10.18 17.97
CA PRO A 200 16.99 -11.23 17.73
C PRO A 200 16.40 -12.38 16.91
N LEU A 201 16.99 -12.68 15.77
CA LEU A 201 16.62 -13.78 14.90
C LEU A 201 17.45 -15.02 15.27
N LYS A 202 17.01 -15.77 16.30
CA LYS A 202 17.79 -16.90 16.85
C LYS A 202 18.17 -17.96 15.85
N GLN A 203 17.33 -18.21 14.83
CA GLN A 203 17.58 -19.18 13.78
C GLN A 203 18.51 -18.64 12.68
N TYR A 204 18.62 -17.32 12.56
CA TYR A 204 19.41 -16.61 11.54
C TYR A 204 20.23 -15.51 12.21
N PRO A 205 21.25 -15.87 13.02
CA PRO A 205 22.06 -14.89 13.75
C PRO A 205 23.03 -14.14 12.81
N GLY A 206 23.38 -12.91 13.18
CA GLY A 206 24.40 -12.14 12.44
C GLY A 206 23.87 -11.23 11.34
N TYR A 207 22.55 -11.00 11.28
CA TYR A 207 21.92 -10.11 10.32
C TYR A 207 21.21 -8.94 11.05
N PRO A 208 21.96 -7.94 11.54
CA PRO A 208 21.40 -6.84 12.31
C PRO A 208 20.41 -5.97 11.51
N ASP A 209 20.55 -5.90 10.19
CA ASP A 209 19.59 -5.28 9.29
C ASP A 209 18.23 -6.00 9.29
N ALA A 210 18.24 -7.33 9.23
CA ALA A 210 17.03 -8.15 9.28
C ALA A 210 16.36 -8.11 10.67
N GLU A 211 17.17 -8.10 11.74
CA GLU A 211 16.67 -7.95 13.12
C GLU A 211 15.97 -6.61 13.32
N LEU A 212 16.56 -5.52 12.82
CA LEU A 212 15.96 -4.18 12.88
C LEU A 212 14.69 -4.12 12.02
N TYR A 213 14.75 -4.60 10.80
CA TYR A 213 13.59 -4.67 9.90
C TYR A 213 12.42 -5.43 10.55
N THR A 214 12.68 -6.59 11.13
CA THR A 214 11.65 -7.39 11.82
C THR A 214 11.00 -6.60 12.96
N GLY A 215 11.78 -5.83 13.70
CA GLY A 215 11.25 -4.97 14.74
C GLY A 215 10.38 -3.84 14.20
N LEU A 216 10.76 -3.23 13.09
CA LEU A 216 9.96 -2.19 12.43
C LEU A 216 8.61 -2.73 11.95
N ILE A 217 8.59 -3.89 11.32
CA ILE A 217 7.34 -4.54 10.87
C ILE A 217 6.42 -4.87 12.05
N ARG A 218 6.96 -5.26 13.20
CA ARG A 218 6.15 -5.45 14.42
C ARG A 218 5.53 -4.16 14.93
N GLU A 219 6.20 -3.02 14.78
CA GLU A 219 5.61 -1.71 15.11
C GLU A 219 4.50 -1.33 14.09
N SER A 220 4.69 -1.60 12.79
CA SER A 220 3.63 -1.46 11.77
C SER A 220 2.41 -2.32 12.10
N ASP A 221 2.60 -3.58 12.49
CA ASP A 221 1.52 -4.47 12.92
C ASP A 221 0.75 -3.92 14.14
N LYS A 222 1.44 -3.31 15.11
CA LYS A 222 0.80 -2.66 16.27
C LYS A 222 -0.02 -1.45 15.83
N ALA A 223 0.53 -0.63 14.96
CA ALA A 223 -0.17 0.53 14.42
C ALA A 223 -1.41 0.11 13.62
N LEU A 224 -1.28 -0.93 12.79
CA LEU A 224 -2.38 -1.48 12.00
C LEU A 224 -3.52 -2.02 12.87
N LYS A 225 -3.20 -2.75 13.95
CA LYS A 225 -4.21 -3.20 14.92
C LYS A 225 -4.98 -2.02 15.53
N TYR A 226 -4.27 -0.95 15.88
CA TYR A 226 -4.90 0.25 16.40
C TYR A 226 -5.86 0.87 15.39
N LEU A 227 -5.44 1.00 14.12
CA LEU A 227 -6.26 1.57 13.07
C LEU A 227 -7.54 0.75 12.86
N LEU A 228 -7.41 -0.57 12.71
CA LEU A 228 -8.58 -1.44 12.50
C LEU A 228 -9.51 -1.42 13.71
N HIS A 229 -8.98 -1.44 14.94
CA HIS A 229 -9.79 -1.34 16.15
C HIS A 229 -10.60 -0.05 16.22
N TYR A 230 -10.03 1.09 15.79
CA TYR A 230 -10.78 2.34 15.68
C TYR A 230 -11.95 2.19 14.68
N PHE A 231 -11.68 1.69 13.47
CA PHE A 231 -12.71 1.58 12.43
C PHE A 231 -13.76 0.49 12.70
N GLU A 232 -13.47 -0.51 13.53
CA GLU A 232 -14.46 -1.47 14.03
C GLU A 232 -15.58 -0.79 14.84
N GLN A 233 -15.31 0.35 15.48
CA GLN A 233 -16.26 1.10 16.29
C GLN A 233 -17.03 2.15 15.47
N VAL A 234 -16.62 2.42 14.25
CA VAL A 234 -17.24 3.43 13.37
C VAL A 234 -18.53 2.87 12.78
N LYS A 235 -19.63 3.66 12.87
CA LYS A 235 -20.94 3.28 12.34
C LYS A 235 -21.04 3.43 10.82
N GLU A 236 -20.35 4.42 10.27
CA GLU A 236 -20.27 4.64 8.83
C GLU A 236 -19.54 3.46 8.16
N LYS A 237 -19.98 3.09 6.96
CA LYS A 237 -19.31 2.03 6.19
C LYS A 237 -17.92 2.47 5.75
N VAL A 238 -16.92 1.64 6.05
CA VAL A 238 -15.53 1.90 5.69
C VAL A 238 -14.90 0.67 5.06
N VAL A 239 -14.11 0.90 4.03
CA VAL A 239 -13.21 -0.09 3.42
C VAL A 239 -11.78 0.30 3.76
N ILE A 240 -11.03 -0.58 4.40
CA ILE A 240 -9.58 -0.44 4.64
C ILE A 240 -8.84 -1.37 3.70
N VAL A 241 -7.95 -0.78 2.91
CA VAL A 241 -7.00 -1.51 2.05
C VAL A 241 -5.61 -1.32 2.61
N PHE A 242 -4.89 -2.40 2.75
CA PHE A 242 -3.50 -2.38 3.19
C PHE A 242 -2.67 -3.31 2.31
N TYR A 243 -1.51 -2.84 1.87
CA TYR A 243 -0.58 -3.68 1.11
C TYR A 243 0.85 -3.15 1.21
N GLY A 244 1.82 -4.05 1.10
CA GLY A 244 3.22 -3.68 0.97
C GLY A 244 3.55 -3.23 -0.45
N ASP A 245 4.48 -2.31 -0.60
CA ASP A 245 4.90 -1.82 -1.92
C ASP A 245 5.98 -2.70 -2.57
N HIS A 246 6.91 -3.23 -1.78
CA HIS A 246 7.96 -4.14 -2.22
C HIS A 246 8.61 -4.89 -1.03
N PHE A 247 9.40 -5.91 -1.33
CA PHE A 247 10.29 -6.53 -0.35
C PHE A 247 11.42 -5.56 0.04
N PRO A 248 11.91 -5.58 1.31
CA PRO A 248 13.04 -4.77 1.73
C PRO A 248 14.35 -5.22 1.08
N GLY A 249 15.26 -4.29 0.86
CA GLY A 249 16.62 -4.58 0.40
C GLY A 249 17.53 -4.97 1.57
N LEU A 250 17.33 -6.16 2.14
CA LEU A 250 18.19 -6.72 3.19
C LEU A 250 19.41 -7.44 2.61
N ASN A 251 20.28 -7.90 3.49
CA ASN A 251 21.46 -8.70 3.13
C ASN A 251 21.05 -9.93 2.28
N LYS A 252 21.70 -10.14 1.15
CA LYS A 252 21.39 -11.24 0.22
C LYS A 252 21.64 -12.61 0.84
N GLU A 253 22.67 -12.75 1.68
CA GLU A 253 22.97 -14.01 2.37
C GLU A 253 21.88 -14.35 3.39
N PHE A 254 21.28 -13.35 4.05
CA PHE A 254 20.12 -13.57 4.90
C PHE A 254 18.97 -14.21 4.13
N TYR A 255 18.60 -13.67 2.98
CA TYR A 255 17.53 -14.26 2.15
C TYR A 255 17.86 -15.66 1.67
N LYS A 256 19.12 -15.92 1.31
CA LYS A 256 19.58 -17.23 0.91
C LYS A 256 19.50 -18.25 2.05
N GLU A 257 19.91 -17.88 3.26
CA GLU A 257 19.78 -18.75 4.43
C GLU A 257 18.32 -19.04 4.77
N VAL A 258 17.46 -18.00 4.81
CA VAL A 258 16.03 -18.19 5.05
C VAL A 258 15.39 -19.08 4.01
N TYR A 259 15.71 -18.89 2.73
CA TYR A 259 15.16 -19.70 1.64
C TYR A 259 15.80 -21.11 1.55
N GLY A 260 16.97 -21.30 2.14
CA GLY A 260 17.72 -22.55 2.16
C GLY A 260 18.56 -22.84 0.90
N LYS A 261 18.58 -21.93 -0.07
CA LYS A 261 19.38 -22.03 -1.31
C LYS A 261 19.43 -20.70 -2.09
N GLU A 262 20.22 -20.68 -3.16
CA GLU A 262 20.27 -19.56 -4.11
C GLU A 262 18.95 -19.38 -4.89
N PHE A 263 18.63 -18.14 -5.24
CA PHE A 263 17.52 -17.79 -6.14
C PHE A 263 17.96 -17.85 -7.60
N THR A 264 18.04 -19.02 -8.18
CA THR A 264 18.61 -19.22 -9.52
C THR A 264 17.61 -19.04 -10.64
N SER A 265 16.38 -19.54 -10.48
CA SER A 265 15.33 -19.46 -11.48
C SER A 265 14.49 -18.18 -11.34
N LEU A 266 13.79 -17.81 -12.42
CA LEU A 266 12.83 -16.71 -12.39
C LEU A 266 11.74 -16.93 -11.32
N LYS A 267 11.20 -18.13 -11.22
CA LYS A 267 10.16 -18.52 -10.25
C LYS A 267 10.64 -18.33 -8.80
N GLU A 268 11.90 -18.62 -8.52
CA GLU A 268 12.49 -18.42 -7.20
C GLU A 268 12.68 -16.93 -6.92
N ARG A 269 13.24 -16.18 -7.85
CA ARG A 269 13.40 -14.72 -7.71
C ARG A 269 12.06 -13.99 -7.54
N GLN A 270 11.00 -14.44 -8.20
CA GLN A 270 9.65 -13.88 -8.02
C GLN A 270 9.12 -13.97 -6.59
N LYS A 271 9.66 -14.86 -5.75
CA LYS A 271 9.27 -14.91 -4.32
C LYS A 271 9.58 -13.61 -3.58
N LEU A 272 10.66 -12.91 -3.96
CA LEU A 272 11.06 -11.61 -3.39
C LEU A 272 10.23 -10.42 -3.93
N TYR A 273 9.23 -10.68 -4.75
CA TYR A 273 8.31 -9.67 -5.29
C TYR A 273 6.88 -9.86 -4.78
N LYS A 274 6.66 -10.80 -3.84
CA LYS A 274 5.33 -11.08 -3.28
C LYS A 274 5.13 -10.29 -2.01
N VAL A 275 4.24 -9.32 -2.05
CA VAL A 275 3.88 -8.51 -0.89
C VAL A 275 2.51 -8.91 -0.36
N PRO A 276 2.27 -8.87 0.96
CA PRO A 276 0.96 -9.12 1.53
C PRO A 276 -0.01 -7.99 1.22
N PHE A 277 -1.28 -8.33 1.12
CA PHE A 277 -2.37 -7.37 1.05
C PHE A 277 -3.61 -7.86 1.78
N PHE A 278 -4.47 -6.91 2.15
CA PHE A 278 -5.86 -7.20 2.48
C PHE A 278 -6.79 -6.03 2.12
N VAL A 279 -8.06 -6.37 1.94
CA VAL A 279 -9.19 -5.44 1.83
C VAL A 279 -10.18 -5.86 2.90
N TRP A 280 -10.34 -5.03 3.92
CA TRP A 280 -11.21 -5.27 5.07
C TRP A 280 -12.35 -4.26 5.10
N THR A 281 -13.49 -4.66 5.64
CA THR A 281 -14.65 -3.78 5.83
C THR A 281 -15.16 -3.88 7.26
N ASN A 282 -15.64 -2.77 7.82
CA ASN A 282 -16.34 -2.77 9.11
C ASN A 282 -17.82 -3.19 9.00
N TYR A 283 -18.27 -3.58 7.82
CA TYR A 283 -19.60 -4.11 7.55
C TYR A 283 -19.49 -5.53 6.93
N GLU A 284 -20.62 -6.22 6.86
CA GLU A 284 -20.65 -7.59 6.34
C GLU A 284 -20.20 -7.65 4.88
N SER A 285 -19.17 -8.42 4.63
CA SER A 285 -18.64 -8.69 3.30
C SER A 285 -18.05 -10.10 3.19
N LYS A 286 -17.89 -10.59 1.97
CA LYS A 286 -17.33 -11.93 1.73
C LYS A 286 -15.85 -11.98 2.08
N SER A 287 -15.45 -12.93 2.93
CA SER A 287 -14.05 -13.25 3.19
C SER A 287 -13.50 -14.21 2.14
N VAL A 288 -12.31 -13.89 1.60
CA VAL A 288 -11.64 -14.70 0.56
C VAL A 288 -10.13 -14.69 0.79
N ASP A 289 -9.51 -15.86 0.81
CA ASP A 289 -8.06 -15.98 0.72
C ASP A 289 -7.65 -16.07 -0.76
N VAL A 290 -6.82 -15.12 -1.20
CA VAL A 290 -6.31 -15.02 -2.58
C VAL A 290 -4.87 -15.53 -2.59
N PRO A 291 -4.58 -16.69 -3.19
CA PRO A 291 -3.21 -17.24 -3.15
C PRO A 291 -2.16 -16.30 -3.75
N LEU A 292 -2.49 -15.70 -4.88
CA LEU A 292 -1.63 -14.73 -5.56
C LEU A 292 -2.45 -13.89 -6.55
N THR A 293 -2.16 -12.59 -6.56
CA THR A 293 -2.65 -11.63 -7.57
C THR A 293 -1.49 -10.70 -7.99
N SER A 294 -1.78 -9.54 -8.56
CA SER A 294 -0.80 -8.48 -8.84
C SER A 294 -1.34 -7.14 -8.35
N LEU A 295 -0.45 -6.20 -8.02
CA LEU A 295 -0.84 -4.90 -7.45
C LEU A 295 -1.81 -4.14 -8.36
N ASN A 296 -1.65 -4.23 -9.68
CA ASN A 296 -2.53 -3.57 -10.64
C ASN A 296 -3.98 -4.08 -10.64
N TYR A 297 -4.26 -5.25 -10.04
CA TYR A 297 -5.62 -5.79 -9.90
C TYR A 297 -6.28 -5.49 -8.55
N LEU A 298 -5.55 -4.97 -7.57
CA LEU A 298 -6.07 -4.79 -6.21
C LEU A 298 -7.27 -3.83 -6.15
N SER A 299 -7.27 -2.77 -6.96
CA SER A 299 -8.38 -1.81 -7.02
C SER A 299 -9.71 -2.48 -7.40
N ASN A 300 -9.69 -3.60 -8.15
CA ASN A 300 -10.91 -4.33 -8.53
C ASN A 300 -11.58 -4.98 -7.31
N TYR A 301 -10.80 -5.50 -6.35
CA TYR A 301 -11.36 -6.01 -5.09
C TYR A 301 -12.01 -4.90 -4.28
N VAL A 302 -11.37 -3.71 -4.27
CA VAL A 302 -11.88 -2.54 -3.54
C VAL A 302 -13.23 -2.09 -4.11
N TYR A 303 -13.34 -1.90 -5.41
CA TYR A 303 -14.61 -1.56 -6.06
C TYR A 303 -15.71 -2.57 -5.73
N LYS A 304 -15.37 -3.87 -5.77
CA LYS A 304 -16.32 -4.95 -5.51
C LYS A 304 -16.87 -4.90 -4.09
N VAL A 305 -16.03 -4.77 -3.06
CA VAL A 305 -16.50 -4.73 -1.66
C VAL A 305 -17.19 -3.41 -1.32
N ALA A 306 -16.78 -2.30 -1.97
CA ALA A 306 -17.43 -1.00 -1.83
C ALA A 306 -18.80 -0.91 -2.55
N GLY A 307 -19.21 -1.94 -3.29
CA GLY A 307 -20.44 -1.91 -4.07
C GLY A 307 -20.42 -0.90 -5.22
N ILE A 308 -19.23 -0.50 -5.67
CA ILE A 308 -19.06 0.45 -6.77
C ILE A 308 -18.87 -0.31 -8.08
N ARG A 309 -19.64 0.09 -9.10
CA ARG A 309 -19.49 -0.52 -10.43
C ARG A 309 -18.09 -0.33 -10.96
N LEU A 310 -17.48 -1.42 -11.45
CA LEU A 310 -16.16 -1.36 -12.07
C LEU A 310 -16.15 -0.38 -13.24
N PRO A 311 -15.20 0.57 -13.28
CA PRO A 311 -14.98 1.42 -14.46
C PRO A 311 -14.76 0.59 -15.71
N ALA A 312 -15.07 1.15 -16.90
CA ALA A 312 -14.90 0.45 -18.16
C ALA A 312 -13.47 -0.10 -18.32
N TYR A 313 -12.48 0.67 -17.93
CA TYR A 313 -11.08 0.27 -17.96
C TYR A 313 -10.81 -0.95 -17.06
N ASN A 314 -11.26 -0.91 -15.81
CA ASN A 314 -11.06 -2.01 -14.85
C ASN A 314 -11.81 -3.31 -15.21
N ARG A 315 -12.80 -3.24 -16.11
CA ARG A 315 -13.51 -4.43 -16.59
C ARG A 315 -12.73 -5.20 -17.67
N VAL A 316 -11.73 -4.56 -18.27
CA VAL A 316 -10.85 -5.18 -19.28
C VAL A 316 -9.63 -5.84 -18.62
N LEU A 317 -9.27 -5.40 -17.41
CA LEU A 317 -8.25 -6.03 -16.57
C LEU A 317 -8.76 -7.35 -15.98
#